data_6a25c85ebc59e1de8111e7f5af581e35
#
_entry.id   6a25c85ebc59e1de8111e7f5af581e35
#
_cell.length_a   1.000
_cell.length_b   1.000
_cell.length_c   1.000
_cell.angle_alpha   90.00
_cell.angle_beta   90.00
_cell.angle_gamma   90.00
#
_symmetry.space_group_name_H-M   'P 1'
#
loop_
_entity.id
_entity.type
_entity.pdbx_description
1 polymer ?
#
loop_
_entity_poly.entity_id
_entity_poly.type
_entity_poly.pdbx_seq_one_letter_code
_entity_poly.pdbx_strand_id
1 'polypeptide(L)'
;LHLSLRRQRQMCIRDSASSGKALPVRMIRFGAYDIDTWFQTPLPQEYAVVPDGRLWLCEFCLKYMKSRFMAMRHRTKCIMHGPPGQEIYRCGRVSVFEVDGSKNKIYCQNLCLLAKLFLDHKTLCYDVEPFLFYIFTETDAHGAHFVGYFSKEKLSPMNYNVSCIMTLPIHQRRGWGYFLIEMSYLLSQREGRRGSPEKPLSDLGYLTYHSYWRIAVFRALLATGPRATPDALCERTGMERDDVLATLREAHTVSYTHLTPPTKA
;
A
#
# COMPACT_ATOMS: atom_id res chain seq x y z
N LEU A 1 20.80 -12.65 4.80
CA LEU A 1 19.56 -12.02 5.28
C LEU A 1 19.71 -11.25 6.60
N HIS A 2 20.66 -11.61 7.48
CA HIS A 2 20.85 -10.96 8.79
C HIS A 2 21.65 -9.63 8.74
N LEU A 3 22.41 -9.36 7.70
CA LEU A 3 23.26 -8.16 7.59
C LEU A 3 22.51 -6.90 7.11
N SER A 4 21.44 -7.05 6.33
CA SER A 4 20.62 -5.92 5.88
C SER A 4 19.76 -5.32 7.00
N LEU A 5 19.36 -6.15 7.97
CA LEU A 5 18.52 -5.74 9.10
C LEU A 5 19.28 -4.94 10.17
N ARG A 6 20.59 -5.13 10.30
CA ARG A 6 21.45 -4.32 11.19
C ARG A 6 21.70 -2.92 10.64
N ARG A 7 21.78 -2.75 9.32
CA ARG A 7 21.93 -1.42 8.69
C ARG A 7 20.70 -0.53 8.88
N GLN A 8 19.50 -1.10 8.91
CA GLN A 8 18.27 -0.31 9.13
C GLN A 8 18.13 0.21 10.58
N ARG A 9 18.70 -0.47 11.57
CA ARG A 9 18.66 -0.02 12.98
C ARG A 9 19.67 1.08 13.32
N GLN A 10 20.76 1.21 12.57
CA GLN A 10 21.82 2.21 12.83
C GLN A 10 21.61 3.55 12.12
N MET A 11 20.64 3.68 11.20
CA MET A 11 20.37 4.92 10.46
C MET A 11 19.39 5.88 11.14
N CYS A 12 18.86 5.54 12.31
CA CYS A 12 17.86 6.39 12.98
C CYS A 12 18.42 7.45 13.94
N ILE A 13 19.74 7.57 14.10
CA ILE A 13 20.34 8.58 15.01
C ILE A 13 21.51 9.25 14.30
N ARG A 14 21.27 10.38 13.68
CA ARG A 14 22.29 11.41 13.43
C ARG A 14 21.70 12.78 13.70
N ASP A 15 22.03 13.31 14.86
CA ASP A 15 22.07 14.76 15.08
C ASP A 15 23.16 15.34 14.17
N SER A 16 22.79 16.23 13.28
CA SER A 16 23.75 17.09 12.62
C SER A 16 23.17 18.46 12.36
N ALA A 17 23.56 19.38 13.18
CA ALA A 17 23.60 20.79 12.81
C ALA A 17 24.55 20.91 11.62
N SER A 18 24.06 21.09 10.39
CA SER A 18 24.85 21.37 9.23
C SER A 18 24.28 22.50 8.39
N SER A 19 25.15 23.44 8.14
CA SER A 19 25.11 24.59 7.24
C SER A 19 24.25 24.39 5.99
N GLY A 20 23.33 25.33 5.75
CA GLY A 20 22.30 25.40 4.73
C GLY A 20 22.65 25.18 3.26
N LYS A 21 23.27 24.08 2.87
CA LYS A 21 23.34 23.66 1.48
C LYS A 21 22.05 22.97 1.09
N ALA A 22 21.40 23.46 0.04
CA ALA A 22 20.23 22.84 -0.53
C ALA A 22 20.60 21.47 -1.13
N LEU A 23 19.91 20.40 -0.71
CA LEU A 23 20.18 19.01 -1.07
C LEU A 23 18.95 18.33 -1.69
N PRO A 24 19.12 17.31 -2.54
CA PRO A 24 18.00 16.47 -2.96
C PRO A 24 17.31 15.83 -1.74
N VAL A 25 16.04 15.50 -1.88
CA VAL A 25 15.26 14.91 -0.78
C VAL A 25 15.83 13.55 -0.38
N ARG A 26 16.26 13.44 0.87
CA ARG A 26 16.80 12.21 1.46
C ARG A 26 15.91 11.64 2.54
N MET A 27 15.13 12.51 3.18
CA MET A 27 14.19 12.14 4.22
C MET A 27 12.93 12.99 4.18
N ILE A 28 11.88 12.46 4.74
CA ILE A 28 10.64 13.21 4.97
C ILE A 28 10.41 13.36 6.48
N ARG A 29 9.92 14.52 6.88
CA ARG A 29 9.31 14.72 8.19
C ARG A 29 7.81 14.51 8.07
N PHE A 30 7.30 13.44 8.68
CA PHE A 30 5.90 13.05 8.63
C PHE A 30 5.36 12.93 10.07
N GLY A 31 4.47 13.82 10.46
CA GLY A 31 4.03 13.93 11.86
C GLY A 31 5.20 14.13 12.82
N ALA A 32 5.39 13.19 13.74
CA ALA A 32 6.48 13.19 14.71
C ALA A 32 7.76 12.47 14.21
N TYR A 33 7.75 11.89 13.01
CA TYR A 33 8.79 10.97 12.53
C TYR A 33 9.64 11.58 11.43
N ASP A 34 10.95 11.31 11.46
CA ASP A 34 11.84 11.48 10.34
C ASP A 34 12.01 10.12 9.66
N ILE A 35 11.72 10.01 8.37
CA ILE A 35 11.70 8.77 7.61
C ILE A 35 12.63 8.93 6.41
N ASP A 36 13.67 8.08 6.32
CA ASP A 36 14.57 8.06 5.18
C ASP A 36 13.84 7.57 3.93
N THR A 37 14.01 8.27 2.80
CA THR A 37 13.43 7.88 1.53
C THR A 37 14.23 6.75 0.89
N TRP A 38 13.54 5.82 0.23
CA TRP A 38 14.19 4.70 -0.45
C TRP A 38 14.53 5.03 -1.90
N PHE A 39 13.66 5.80 -2.54
CA PHE A 39 13.78 6.16 -3.96
C PHE A 39 13.61 7.66 -4.17
N GLN A 40 14.12 8.14 -5.29
CA GLN A 40 13.88 9.53 -5.71
C GLN A 40 12.49 9.63 -6.38
N THR A 41 11.82 10.76 -6.14
CA THR A 41 10.56 11.09 -6.80
C THR A 41 10.70 12.38 -7.60
N PRO A 42 10.10 12.51 -8.79
CA PRO A 42 10.07 13.74 -9.55
C PRO A 42 9.13 14.76 -8.89
N LEU A 43 9.60 15.38 -7.82
CA LEU A 43 8.93 16.51 -7.20
C LEU A 43 8.91 17.70 -8.16
N PRO A 44 7.89 18.58 -8.07
CA PRO A 44 7.94 19.86 -8.74
C PRO A 44 9.27 20.59 -8.48
N GLN A 45 9.78 21.30 -9.49
CA GLN A 45 11.12 21.91 -9.45
C GLN A 45 11.40 22.70 -8.17
N GLU A 46 10.38 23.34 -7.63
CA GLU A 46 10.46 24.10 -6.37
C GLU A 46 10.75 23.22 -5.14
N TYR A 47 10.47 21.90 -5.19
CA TYR A 47 10.69 20.94 -4.11
C TYR A 47 11.79 19.92 -4.41
N ALA A 48 12.40 20.00 -5.60
CA ALA A 48 13.47 19.08 -5.99
C ALA A 48 14.70 19.18 -5.08
N VAL A 49 14.91 20.36 -4.53
CA VAL A 49 16.02 20.66 -3.62
C VAL A 49 15.49 21.35 -2.38
N VAL A 50 15.79 20.81 -1.20
CA VAL A 50 15.30 21.29 0.08
C VAL A 50 16.44 21.54 1.07
N PRO A 51 16.30 22.45 2.04
CA PRO A 51 17.27 22.61 3.10
C PRO A 51 17.48 21.26 3.84
N ASP A 52 18.74 20.92 4.10
CA ASP A 52 19.15 19.69 4.83
C ASP A 52 18.63 18.36 4.20
N GLY A 53 18.15 18.37 2.94
CA GLY A 53 17.59 17.20 2.30
C GLY A 53 16.28 16.69 2.93
N ARG A 54 15.63 17.49 3.78
CA ARG A 54 14.42 17.15 4.50
C ARG A 54 13.19 17.81 3.91
N LEU A 55 12.25 17.02 3.43
CA LEU A 55 10.94 17.47 2.98
C LEU A 55 9.91 17.29 4.11
N TRP A 56 9.13 18.32 4.39
CA TRP A 56 8.09 18.30 5.41
C TRP A 56 6.75 17.96 4.79
N LEU A 57 6.02 17.00 5.36
CA LEU A 57 4.67 16.64 4.94
C LEU A 57 3.68 16.78 6.09
N CYS A 58 2.50 17.27 5.78
CA CYS A 58 1.36 17.21 6.70
C CYS A 58 0.78 15.80 6.69
N GLU A 59 0.66 15.17 7.83
CA GLU A 59 0.14 13.80 7.96
C GLU A 59 -1.35 13.65 7.64
N PHE A 60 -2.11 14.75 7.66
CA PHE A 60 -3.55 14.75 7.38
C PHE A 60 -3.89 15.10 5.93
N CYS A 61 -3.35 16.20 5.39
CA CYS A 61 -3.66 16.64 4.02
C CYS A 61 -2.59 16.28 2.99
N LEU A 62 -1.46 15.67 3.41
CA LEU A 62 -0.31 15.27 2.61
C LEU A 62 0.37 16.41 1.86
N LYS A 63 0.08 17.67 2.21
CA LYS A 63 0.79 18.83 1.63
C LYS A 63 2.26 18.76 2.02
N TYR A 64 3.15 18.90 1.03
CA TYR A 64 4.59 18.96 1.23
C TYR A 64 5.08 20.42 1.31
N MET A 65 6.14 20.63 2.11
CA MET A 65 6.69 21.94 2.46
C MET A 65 8.20 21.86 2.59
N LYS A 66 8.90 22.97 2.26
CA LYS A 66 10.38 23.00 2.22
C LYS A 66 11.05 23.18 3.58
N SER A 67 10.36 23.70 4.55
CA SER A 67 10.97 24.08 5.82
C SER A 67 10.07 23.87 7.03
N ARG A 68 10.71 23.77 8.19
CA ARG A 68 10.03 23.71 9.48
C ARG A 68 9.07 24.87 9.69
N PHE A 69 9.47 26.08 9.31
CA PHE A 69 8.64 27.27 9.46
C PHE A 69 7.33 27.13 8.68
N MET A 70 7.41 26.71 7.40
CA MET A 70 6.22 26.48 6.58
C MET A 70 5.33 25.39 7.18
N ALA A 71 5.92 24.29 7.68
CA ALA A 71 5.19 23.20 8.30
C ALA A 71 4.47 23.63 9.58
N MET A 72 5.13 24.37 10.46
CA MET A 72 4.52 24.91 11.68
C MET A 72 3.37 25.87 11.36
N ARG A 73 3.57 26.80 10.42
CA ARG A 73 2.51 27.70 9.97
C ARG A 73 1.34 26.95 9.32
N HIS A 74 1.61 25.91 8.55
CA HIS A 74 0.56 25.07 7.96
C HIS A 74 -0.24 24.35 9.03
N ARG A 75 0.42 23.77 10.03
CA ARG A 75 -0.22 23.02 11.13
C ARG A 75 -1.28 23.87 11.86
N THR A 76 -1.04 25.18 12.06
CA THR A 76 -2.01 26.08 12.70
C THR A 76 -3.20 26.44 11.80
N LYS A 77 -3.09 26.20 10.47
CA LYS A 77 -4.11 26.57 9.49
C LYS A 77 -4.81 25.37 8.84
N CYS A 78 -4.25 24.18 8.98
CA CYS A 78 -4.79 22.98 8.39
C CYS A 78 -6.06 22.58 9.14
N ILE A 79 -7.17 22.56 8.42
CA ILE A 79 -8.48 22.14 8.98
C ILE A 79 -8.71 20.65 8.89
N MET A 80 -7.81 19.90 8.22
CA MET A 80 -7.94 18.45 8.05
C MET A 80 -7.41 17.72 9.27
N HIS A 81 -8.19 16.75 9.73
CA HIS A 81 -7.84 15.82 10.80
C HIS A 81 -7.81 14.36 10.33
N GLY A 82 -7.79 14.13 9.01
CA GLY A 82 -7.75 12.82 8.39
C GLY A 82 -7.88 12.90 6.87
N PRO A 83 -7.94 11.74 6.19
CA PRO A 83 -8.11 11.68 4.74
C PRO A 83 -9.43 12.33 4.29
N PRO A 84 -9.47 13.00 3.11
CA PRO A 84 -10.66 13.68 2.61
C PRO A 84 -11.61 12.71 1.89
N GLY A 85 -12.07 11.68 2.53
CA GLY A 85 -12.91 10.66 1.91
C GLY A 85 -14.00 10.18 2.84
N GLN A 86 -14.70 9.17 2.39
CA GLN A 86 -15.70 8.49 3.21
C GLN A 86 -15.03 7.42 4.06
N GLU A 87 -15.27 7.44 5.36
CA GLU A 87 -14.84 6.34 6.22
C GLU A 87 -15.75 5.12 5.96
N ILE A 88 -15.13 4.03 5.47
CA ILE A 88 -15.84 2.80 5.09
C ILE A 88 -15.67 1.67 6.11
N TYR A 89 -14.71 1.81 7.01
CA TYR A 89 -14.44 0.82 8.05
C TYR A 89 -13.89 1.49 9.30
N ARG A 90 -14.35 1.04 10.47
CA ARG A 90 -13.81 1.41 11.78
C ARG A 90 -13.83 0.23 12.73
N CYS A 91 -12.68 -0.03 13.36
CA CYS A 91 -12.58 -0.97 14.48
C CYS A 91 -11.58 -0.44 15.51
N GLY A 92 -12.08 -0.03 16.67
CA GLY A 92 -11.25 0.61 17.68
C GLY A 92 -10.57 1.88 17.14
N ARG A 93 -9.23 1.87 17.13
CA ARG A 93 -8.41 2.96 16.60
C ARG A 93 -8.11 2.85 15.10
N VAL A 94 -8.48 1.76 14.47
CA VAL A 94 -8.22 1.54 13.04
C VAL A 94 -9.39 2.06 12.22
N SER A 95 -9.09 2.88 11.22
CA SER A 95 -10.08 3.36 10.26
C SER A 95 -9.54 3.22 8.83
N VAL A 96 -10.46 2.99 7.88
CA VAL A 96 -10.18 2.97 6.45
C VAL A 96 -11.10 3.96 5.74
N PHE A 97 -10.50 4.83 4.93
CA PHE A 97 -11.20 5.84 4.15
C PHE A 97 -11.10 5.52 2.66
N GLU A 98 -12.22 5.62 1.96
CA GLU A 98 -12.26 5.61 0.52
C GLU A 98 -12.18 7.04 -0.01
N VAL A 99 -11.18 7.32 -0.83
CA VAL A 99 -10.90 8.64 -1.41
C VAL A 99 -10.97 8.53 -2.93
N ASP A 100 -11.93 9.21 -3.54
CA ASP A 100 -12.06 9.28 -4.99
C ASP A 100 -11.08 10.29 -5.57
N GLY A 101 -10.22 9.82 -6.50
CA GLY A 101 -9.21 10.64 -7.17
C GLY A 101 -9.81 11.80 -7.98
N SER A 102 -11.02 11.63 -8.54
CA SER A 102 -11.70 12.71 -9.28
C SER A 102 -12.17 13.85 -8.37
N LYS A 103 -12.56 13.53 -7.13
CA LYS A 103 -13.06 14.49 -6.15
C LYS A 103 -11.96 15.13 -5.31
N ASN A 104 -10.85 14.42 -5.10
CA ASN A 104 -9.77 14.80 -4.19
C ASN A 104 -8.40 14.79 -4.89
N LYS A 105 -8.32 15.39 -6.07
CA LYS A 105 -7.18 15.33 -6.98
C LYS A 105 -5.85 15.68 -6.32
N ILE A 106 -5.76 16.82 -5.64
CA ILE A 106 -4.52 17.29 -5.01
C ILE A 106 -4.04 16.33 -3.90
N TYR A 107 -4.96 15.85 -3.07
CA TYR A 107 -4.62 14.88 -2.04
C TYR A 107 -4.05 13.58 -2.64
N CYS A 108 -4.72 13.04 -3.66
CA CYS A 108 -4.31 11.81 -4.33
C CYS A 108 -2.98 11.99 -5.09
N GLN A 109 -2.74 13.15 -5.73
CA GLN A 109 -1.45 13.46 -6.35
C GLN A 109 -0.33 13.53 -5.31
N ASN A 110 -0.55 14.20 -4.19
CA ASN A 110 0.42 14.26 -3.09
C ASN A 110 0.70 12.86 -2.52
N LEU A 111 -0.33 12.02 -2.40
CA LEU A 111 -0.19 10.62 -1.99
C LEU A 111 0.65 9.82 -2.97
N CYS A 112 0.46 10.00 -4.27
CA CYS A 112 1.26 9.33 -5.29
C CYS A 112 2.74 9.75 -5.23
N LEU A 113 3.03 11.03 -4.97
CA LEU A 113 4.40 11.52 -4.77
C LEU A 113 5.03 10.95 -3.49
N LEU A 114 4.28 10.92 -2.38
CA LEU A 114 4.70 10.25 -1.15
C LEU A 114 5.02 8.78 -1.39
N ALA A 115 4.13 8.07 -2.08
CA ALA A 115 4.29 6.66 -2.34
C ALA A 115 5.51 6.35 -3.20
N LYS A 116 5.84 7.20 -4.20
CA LYS A 116 7.01 7.03 -5.06
C LYS A 116 8.33 7.09 -4.30
N LEU A 117 8.37 7.75 -3.15
CA LEU A 117 9.57 7.74 -2.28
C LEU A 117 9.86 6.36 -1.69
N PHE A 118 8.88 5.43 -1.72
CA PHE A 118 8.98 4.09 -1.12
C PHE A 118 8.62 2.95 -2.09
N LEU A 119 8.20 3.27 -3.32
CA LEU A 119 7.86 2.30 -4.36
C LEU A 119 8.70 2.54 -5.61
N ASP A 120 9.54 1.57 -5.99
CA ASP A 120 10.44 1.69 -7.14
C ASP A 120 9.68 1.78 -8.47
N HIS A 121 8.83 0.79 -8.74
CA HIS A 121 8.14 0.64 -10.02
C HIS A 121 6.87 1.47 -10.18
N LYS A 122 6.58 2.38 -9.22
CA LYS A 122 5.40 3.22 -9.33
C LYS A 122 5.53 4.18 -10.51
N THR A 123 4.69 3.99 -11.52
CA THR A 123 4.49 4.96 -12.58
C THR A 123 3.77 6.18 -11.99
N LEU A 124 4.36 7.36 -12.13
CA LEU A 124 3.70 8.59 -11.70
C LEU A 124 2.69 9.00 -12.77
N CYS A 125 1.46 8.63 -12.56
CA CYS A 125 0.35 9.25 -13.26
C CYS A 125 -0.08 10.48 -12.47
N TYR A 126 -0.01 11.66 -13.09
CA TYR A 126 -0.64 12.87 -12.54
C TYR A 126 -2.16 12.81 -12.66
N ASP A 127 -2.66 11.94 -13.54
CA ASP A 127 -4.08 11.63 -13.67
C ASP A 127 -4.47 10.58 -12.62
N VAL A 128 -5.08 11.06 -11.54
CA VAL A 128 -5.58 10.25 -10.43
C VAL A 128 -7.10 9.99 -10.51
N GLU A 129 -7.79 10.61 -11.48
CA GLU A 129 -9.24 10.55 -11.61
C GLU A 129 -9.79 9.14 -11.84
N PRO A 130 -9.08 8.24 -12.60
CA PRO A 130 -9.53 6.86 -12.78
C PRO A 130 -9.43 5.98 -11.53
N PHE A 131 -8.82 6.47 -10.43
CA PHE A 131 -8.49 5.66 -9.27
C PHE A 131 -9.36 5.98 -8.05
N LEU A 132 -9.61 4.92 -7.26
CA LEU A 132 -9.98 4.98 -5.86
C LEU A 132 -8.75 4.70 -5.00
N PHE A 133 -8.63 5.44 -3.91
CA PHE A 133 -7.56 5.29 -2.92
C PHE A 133 -8.16 4.88 -1.59
N TYR A 134 -7.71 3.76 -1.05
CA TYR A 134 -8.13 3.26 0.25
C TYR A 134 -7.04 3.57 1.27
N ILE A 135 -7.33 4.49 2.18
CA ILE A 135 -6.36 5.04 3.13
C ILE A 135 -6.58 4.41 4.50
N PHE A 136 -5.53 3.80 5.02
CA PHE A 136 -5.52 3.16 6.34
C PHE A 136 -4.92 4.09 7.36
N THR A 137 -5.58 4.21 8.49
CA THR A 137 -5.20 5.16 9.55
C THR A 137 -5.30 4.56 10.93
N GLU A 138 -4.45 5.08 11.85
CA GLU A 138 -4.65 4.96 13.30
C GLU A 138 -5.28 6.25 13.80
N THR A 139 -6.44 6.15 14.46
CA THR A 139 -7.22 7.30 14.92
C THR A 139 -7.03 7.52 16.42
N ASP A 140 -6.80 8.78 16.80
CA ASP A 140 -6.74 9.23 18.20
C ASP A 140 -7.51 10.56 18.40
N ALA A 141 -7.27 11.24 19.52
CA ALA A 141 -7.94 12.51 19.82
C ALA A 141 -7.55 13.67 18.88
N HIS A 142 -6.44 13.54 18.14
CA HIS A 142 -5.96 14.55 17.21
C HIS A 142 -6.45 14.33 15.79
N GLY A 143 -6.85 13.10 15.46
CA GLY A 143 -7.38 12.76 14.15
C GLY A 143 -7.01 11.35 13.67
N ALA A 144 -7.17 11.12 12.37
CA ALA A 144 -6.86 9.87 11.70
C ALA A 144 -5.48 9.96 11.02
N HIS A 145 -4.47 9.38 11.65
CA HIS A 145 -3.07 9.41 11.24
C HIS A 145 -2.81 8.39 10.13
N PHE A 146 -2.23 8.82 9.03
CA PHE A 146 -1.94 7.98 7.88
C PHE A 146 -0.94 6.87 8.22
N VAL A 147 -1.29 5.63 7.88
CA VAL A 147 -0.44 4.44 8.06
C VAL A 147 0.04 3.89 6.72
N GLY A 148 -0.86 3.79 5.76
CA GLY A 148 -0.61 3.21 4.46
C GLY A 148 -1.85 3.31 3.57
N TYR A 149 -1.73 2.82 2.35
CA TYR A 149 -2.83 2.83 1.40
C TYR A 149 -2.68 1.74 0.35
N PHE A 150 -3.75 1.45 -0.35
CA PHE A 150 -3.69 0.90 -1.69
C PHE A 150 -4.56 1.71 -2.65
N SER A 151 -4.24 1.66 -3.94
CA SER A 151 -5.05 2.23 -5.00
C SER A 151 -5.61 1.14 -5.90
N LYS A 152 -6.77 1.42 -6.48
CA LYS A 152 -7.49 0.54 -7.37
C LYS A 152 -8.06 1.37 -8.52
N GLU A 153 -7.95 0.88 -9.76
CA GLU A 153 -8.69 1.46 -10.87
C GLU A 153 -10.20 1.24 -10.68
N LYS A 154 -11.00 2.28 -10.99
CA LYS A 154 -12.47 2.18 -10.98
C LYS A 154 -12.97 1.15 -11.99
N LEU A 155 -12.28 1.07 -13.14
CA LEU A 155 -12.54 0.12 -14.22
C LEU A 155 -11.21 -0.47 -14.65
N SER A 156 -10.90 -1.68 -14.18
CA SER A 156 -9.70 -2.41 -14.59
C SER A 156 -10.05 -3.48 -15.62
N PRO A 157 -9.51 -3.42 -16.86
CA PRO A 157 -9.73 -4.46 -17.87
C PRO A 157 -9.21 -5.84 -17.45
N MET A 158 -8.20 -5.87 -16.59
CA MET A 158 -7.56 -7.09 -16.09
C MET A 158 -8.11 -7.56 -14.73
N ASN A 159 -9.20 -6.97 -14.24
CA ASN A 159 -9.77 -7.24 -12.91
C ASN A 159 -8.76 -7.05 -11.76
N TYR A 160 -7.81 -6.13 -11.90
CA TYR A 160 -6.90 -5.82 -10.82
C TYR A 160 -7.65 -5.13 -9.66
N ASN A 161 -7.56 -5.73 -8.47
CA ASN A 161 -8.15 -5.16 -7.25
C ASN A 161 -7.18 -4.24 -6.50
N VAL A 162 -5.91 -4.26 -6.85
CA VAL A 162 -4.86 -3.38 -6.31
C VAL A 162 -3.91 -3.01 -7.43
N SER A 163 -3.70 -1.70 -7.66
CA SER A 163 -2.65 -1.19 -8.57
C SER A 163 -1.37 -0.88 -7.80
N CYS A 164 -1.47 -0.14 -6.70
CA CYS A 164 -0.33 0.16 -5.83
C CYS A 164 -0.73 -0.11 -4.38
N ILE A 165 0.22 -0.62 -3.59
CA ILE A 165 0.04 -0.88 -2.15
C ILE A 165 1.29 -0.47 -1.39
N MET A 166 1.13 0.27 -0.28
CA MET A 166 2.25 0.73 0.52
C MET A 166 1.85 0.93 1.98
N THR A 167 2.73 0.50 2.89
CA THR A 167 2.70 0.87 4.30
C THR A 167 3.94 1.69 4.61
N LEU A 168 3.79 2.83 5.28
CA LEU A 168 4.94 3.66 5.67
C LEU A 168 5.96 2.83 6.48
N PRO A 169 7.27 3.04 6.30
CA PRO A 169 8.31 2.26 6.98
C PRO A 169 8.14 2.17 8.49
N ILE A 170 7.68 3.25 9.14
CA ILE A 170 7.44 3.32 10.59
C ILE A 170 6.29 2.43 11.08
N HIS A 171 5.40 2.00 10.18
CA HIS A 171 4.25 1.14 10.49
C HIS A 171 4.44 -0.30 9.96
N GLN A 172 5.54 -0.61 9.28
CA GLN A 172 5.81 -1.96 8.77
C GLN A 172 6.01 -2.98 9.89
N ARG A 173 5.83 -4.27 9.57
CA ARG A 173 5.94 -5.41 10.50
C ARG A 173 4.98 -5.40 11.68
N ARG A 174 3.85 -4.69 11.53
CA ARG A 174 2.77 -4.59 12.52
C ARG A 174 1.45 -5.20 12.03
N GLY A 175 1.50 -5.99 10.94
CA GLY A 175 0.32 -6.62 10.34
C GLY A 175 -0.43 -5.76 9.31
N TRP A 176 -0.06 -4.48 9.14
CA TRP A 176 -0.76 -3.57 8.26
C TRP A 176 -0.80 -4.03 6.79
N GLY A 177 0.33 -4.52 6.25
CA GLY A 177 0.37 -5.01 4.87
C GLY A 177 -0.61 -6.15 4.63
N TYR A 178 -0.72 -7.09 5.57
CA TYR A 178 -1.70 -8.17 5.53
C TYR A 178 -3.13 -7.62 5.53
N PHE A 179 -3.43 -6.67 6.42
CA PHE A 179 -4.76 -6.06 6.52
C PHE A 179 -5.15 -5.25 5.27
N LEU A 180 -4.19 -4.54 4.65
CA LEU A 180 -4.44 -3.86 3.37
C LEU A 180 -4.86 -4.86 2.28
N ILE A 181 -4.15 -5.98 2.17
CA ILE A 181 -4.46 -7.05 1.21
C ILE A 181 -5.82 -7.68 1.53
N GLU A 182 -6.09 -8.04 2.78
CA GLU A 182 -7.37 -8.61 3.21
C GLU A 182 -8.54 -7.69 2.84
N MET A 183 -8.42 -6.38 3.12
CA MET A 183 -9.44 -5.40 2.78
C MET A 183 -9.67 -5.31 1.26
N SER A 184 -8.63 -5.41 0.44
CA SER A 184 -8.77 -5.37 -1.03
C SER A 184 -9.59 -6.54 -1.56
N TYR A 185 -9.42 -7.74 -1.00
CA TYR A 185 -10.21 -8.92 -1.36
C TYR A 185 -11.63 -8.87 -0.79
N LEU A 186 -11.82 -8.34 0.43
CA LEU A 186 -13.16 -8.12 0.99
C LEU A 186 -13.99 -7.17 0.13
N LEU A 187 -13.37 -6.11 -0.38
CA LEU A 187 -14.03 -5.19 -1.31
C LEU A 187 -14.39 -5.88 -2.63
N SER A 188 -13.48 -6.69 -3.20
CA SER A 188 -13.75 -7.48 -4.42
C SER A 188 -14.92 -8.43 -4.22
N GLN A 189 -14.99 -9.12 -3.09
CA GLN A 189 -16.10 -10.02 -2.74
C GLN A 189 -17.44 -9.25 -2.63
N ARG A 190 -17.44 -8.06 -2.00
CA ARG A 190 -18.62 -7.21 -1.91
C ARG A 190 -19.11 -6.70 -3.25
N GLU A 191 -18.18 -6.48 -4.18
CA GLU A 191 -18.47 -6.12 -5.56
C GLU A 191 -18.92 -7.31 -6.42
N GLY A 192 -18.92 -8.54 -5.87
CA GLY A 192 -19.22 -9.76 -6.62
C GLY A 192 -18.20 -10.09 -7.69
N ARG A 193 -16.95 -9.66 -7.52
CA ARG A 193 -15.85 -9.83 -8.47
C ARG A 193 -14.72 -10.64 -7.86
N ARG A 194 -13.97 -11.34 -8.73
CA ARG A 194 -12.66 -11.89 -8.40
C ARG A 194 -11.61 -10.85 -8.72
N GLY A 195 -10.50 -10.84 -7.99
CA GLY A 195 -9.43 -9.87 -8.19
C GLY A 195 -8.04 -10.47 -7.98
N SER A 196 -7.06 -9.80 -8.56
CA SER A 196 -5.62 -10.07 -8.40
C SER A 196 -4.90 -8.73 -8.29
N PRO A 197 -3.77 -8.63 -7.58
CA PRO A 197 -2.96 -7.42 -7.63
C PRO A 197 -2.32 -7.25 -9.01
N GLU A 198 -2.05 -6.01 -9.40
CA GLU A 198 -1.25 -5.71 -10.58
C GLU A 198 0.16 -6.29 -10.44
N LYS A 199 0.66 -6.92 -11.49
CA LYS A 199 1.99 -7.57 -11.53
C LYS A 199 2.96 -6.74 -12.40
N PRO A 200 4.27 -6.73 -12.07
CA PRO A 200 4.96 -7.53 -11.06
C PRO A 200 4.80 -6.98 -9.63
N LEU A 201 4.79 -7.86 -8.64
CA LEU A 201 4.81 -7.49 -7.23
C LEU A 201 6.23 -7.07 -6.82
N SER A 202 6.34 -6.09 -5.90
CA SER A 202 7.61 -5.83 -5.21
C SER A 202 7.99 -7.01 -4.31
N ASP A 203 9.28 -7.14 -3.94
CA ASP A 203 9.75 -8.23 -3.07
C ASP A 203 8.96 -8.32 -1.76
N LEU A 204 8.70 -7.18 -1.11
CA LEU A 204 7.90 -7.12 0.12
C LEU A 204 6.43 -7.46 -0.16
N GLY A 205 5.89 -6.99 -1.28
CA GLY A 205 4.54 -7.30 -1.74
C GLY A 205 4.40 -8.79 -1.97
N TYR A 206 5.32 -9.40 -2.71
CA TYR A 206 5.34 -10.85 -2.99
C TYR A 206 5.25 -11.68 -1.71
N LEU A 207 6.13 -11.44 -0.74
CA LEU A 207 6.14 -12.17 0.52
C LEU A 207 4.82 -12.03 1.31
N THR A 208 4.24 -10.83 1.31
CA THR A 208 3.00 -10.57 2.06
C THR A 208 1.80 -11.19 1.36
N TYR A 209 1.70 -11.06 0.02
CA TYR A 209 0.63 -11.67 -0.78
C TYR A 209 0.66 -13.19 -0.69
N HIS A 210 1.81 -13.83 -0.83
CA HIS A 210 1.95 -15.29 -0.70
C HIS A 210 1.52 -15.80 0.68
N SER A 211 1.90 -15.07 1.74
CA SER A 211 1.45 -15.40 3.09
C SER A 211 -0.08 -15.29 3.23
N TYR A 212 -0.68 -14.21 2.71
CA TYR A 212 -2.12 -13.99 2.71
C TYR A 212 -2.84 -15.07 1.90
N TRP A 213 -2.45 -15.30 0.64
CA TRP A 213 -3.07 -16.27 -0.25
C TRP A 213 -3.08 -17.67 0.35
N ARG A 214 -1.95 -18.08 0.91
CA ARG A 214 -1.84 -19.40 1.57
C ARG A 214 -2.87 -19.53 2.70
N ILE A 215 -2.95 -18.54 3.59
CA ILE A 215 -3.90 -18.57 4.71
C ILE A 215 -5.34 -18.53 4.19
N ALA A 216 -5.66 -17.68 3.24
CA ALA A 216 -7.00 -17.53 2.69
C ALA A 216 -7.48 -18.82 2.00
N VAL A 217 -6.62 -19.40 1.13
CA VAL A 217 -6.93 -20.65 0.41
C VAL A 217 -7.10 -21.81 1.37
N PHE A 218 -6.23 -21.96 2.37
CA PHE A 218 -6.37 -23.05 3.35
C PHE A 218 -7.61 -22.92 4.25
N ARG A 219 -7.94 -21.70 4.66
CA ARG A 219 -9.21 -21.44 5.37
C ARG A 219 -10.41 -21.80 4.50
N ALA A 220 -10.39 -21.43 3.22
CA ALA A 220 -11.45 -21.77 2.28
C ALA A 220 -11.56 -23.28 2.06
N LEU A 221 -10.43 -24.00 1.91
CA LEU A 221 -10.39 -25.47 1.81
C LEU A 221 -11.02 -26.15 3.01
N LEU A 222 -10.62 -25.76 4.22
CA LEU A 222 -11.18 -26.30 5.47
C LEU A 222 -12.70 -26.09 5.56
N ALA A 223 -13.17 -24.93 5.12
CA ALA A 223 -14.60 -24.60 5.14
C ALA A 223 -15.42 -25.25 4.03
N THR A 224 -14.78 -25.64 2.90
CA THR A 224 -15.47 -26.28 1.76
C THR A 224 -15.45 -27.82 1.89
N GLY A 225 -14.43 -28.37 2.56
CA GLY A 225 -14.28 -29.81 2.76
C GLY A 225 -13.64 -30.56 1.57
N PRO A 226 -13.72 -31.90 1.56
CA PRO A 226 -12.89 -32.75 0.71
C PRO A 226 -13.23 -32.72 -0.79
N ARG A 227 -14.33 -32.11 -1.16
CA ARG A 227 -14.74 -31.92 -2.59
C ARG A 227 -14.62 -30.48 -3.06
N ALA A 228 -13.66 -29.74 -2.50
CA ALA A 228 -13.43 -28.35 -2.91
C ALA A 228 -13.02 -28.28 -4.39
N THR A 229 -13.71 -27.42 -5.15
CA THR A 229 -13.33 -27.10 -6.53
C THR A 229 -12.56 -25.77 -6.55
N PRO A 230 -11.67 -25.53 -7.53
CA PRO A 230 -10.99 -24.25 -7.64
C PRO A 230 -11.97 -23.07 -7.72
N ASP A 231 -13.09 -23.21 -8.40
CA ASP A 231 -14.09 -22.14 -8.51
C ASP A 231 -14.77 -21.84 -7.17
N ALA A 232 -15.09 -22.85 -6.37
CA ALA A 232 -15.60 -22.64 -5.02
C ALA A 232 -14.59 -21.93 -4.11
N LEU A 233 -13.31 -22.18 -4.28
CA LEU A 233 -12.25 -21.49 -3.56
C LEU A 233 -12.14 -20.03 -4.02
N CYS A 234 -12.21 -19.75 -5.33
CA CYS A 234 -12.22 -18.39 -5.88
C CYS A 234 -13.41 -17.58 -5.34
N GLU A 235 -14.60 -18.15 -5.31
CA GLU A 235 -15.80 -17.49 -4.76
C GLU A 235 -15.65 -17.14 -3.28
N ARG A 236 -15.09 -18.07 -2.49
CA ARG A 236 -14.90 -17.85 -1.05
C ARG A 236 -13.77 -16.88 -0.72
N THR A 237 -12.75 -16.78 -1.56
CA THR A 237 -11.57 -15.94 -1.31
C THR A 237 -11.62 -14.60 -2.04
N GLY A 238 -12.43 -14.49 -3.11
CA GLY A 238 -12.41 -13.35 -4.02
C GLY A 238 -11.15 -13.29 -4.91
N MET A 239 -10.33 -14.36 -4.89
CA MET A 239 -9.09 -14.43 -5.65
C MET A 239 -9.33 -14.90 -7.09
N GLU A 240 -8.49 -14.45 -8.02
CA GLU A 240 -8.44 -15.00 -9.36
C GLU A 240 -7.96 -16.46 -9.33
N ARG A 241 -8.43 -17.23 -10.32
CA ARG A 241 -8.17 -18.68 -10.42
C ARG A 241 -6.68 -19.03 -10.47
N ASP A 242 -5.91 -18.21 -11.19
CA ASP A 242 -4.47 -18.45 -11.35
C ASP A 242 -3.72 -18.28 -10.03
N ASP A 243 -4.10 -17.30 -9.19
CA ASP A 243 -3.49 -17.09 -7.87
C ASP A 243 -3.86 -18.23 -6.91
N VAL A 244 -5.10 -18.72 -6.95
CA VAL A 244 -5.52 -19.90 -6.16
C VAL A 244 -4.74 -21.14 -6.59
N LEU A 245 -4.65 -21.42 -7.89
CA LEU A 245 -3.93 -22.59 -8.40
C LEU A 245 -2.42 -22.49 -8.15
N ALA A 246 -1.81 -21.32 -8.29
CA ALA A 246 -0.41 -21.10 -7.96
C ALA A 246 -0.15 -21.39 -6.47
N THR A 247 -1.01 -20.87 -5.58
CA THR A 247 -0.92 -21.11 -4.13
C THR A 247 -1.03 -22.59 -3.77
N LEU A 248 -1.96 -23.32 -4.39
CA LEU A 248 -2.14 -24.76 -4.15
C LEU A 248 -0.94 -25.59 -4.65
N ARG A 249 -0.35 -25.21 -5.79
CA ARG A 249 0.85 -25.88 -6.34
C ARG A 249 2.06 -25.69 -5.43
N GLU A 250 2.31 -24.47 -5.00
CA GLU A 250 3.43 -24.13 -4.10
C GLU A 250 3.30 -24.85 -2.74
N ALA A 251 2.09 -25.05 -2.28
CA ALA A 251 1.82 -25.77 -1.06
C ALA A 251 1.88 -27.30 -1.22
N HIS A 252 2.22 -27.83 -2.40
CA HIS A 252 2.23 -29.27 -2.74
C HIS A 252 0.90 -30.00 -2.44
N THR A 253 -0.21 -29.27 -2.41
CA THR A 253 -1.54 -29.83 -2.13
C THR A 253 -2.22 -30.39 -3.36
N VAL A 254 -1.70 -30.12 -4.56
CA VAL A 254 -2.23 -30.61 -5.86
C VAL A 254 -1.08 -31.16 -6.69
N SER A 255 -1.18 -32.43 -7.06
CA SER A 255 -0.35 -33.05 -8.11
C SER A 255 -1.15 -33.13 -9.40
N TYR A 256 -0.58 -32.66 -10.52
CA TYR A 256 -1.14 -32.92 -11.84
C TYR A 256 -0.78 -34.34 -12.28
N THR A 257 -1.78 -35.23 -12.33
CA THR A 257 -1.66 -36.42 -13.15
C THR A 257 -2.04 -36.05 -14.59
N HIS A 258 -1.08 -35.99 -15.50
CA HIS A 258 -1.37 -36.04 -16.94
C HIS A 258 -2.04 -37.39 -17.22
N LEU A 259 -3.35 -37.37 -17.40
CA LEU A 259 -4.03 -38.44 -18.09
C LEU A 259 -3.59 -38.38 -19.55
N THR A 260 -2.62 -39.18 -19.94
CA THR A 260 -2.37 -39.50 -21.34
C THR A 260 -3.67 -40.04 -21.93
N PRO A 261 -4.22 -39.48 -23.00
CA PRO A 261 -5.38 -40.07 -23.67
C PRO A 261 -5.02 -41.49 -24.11
N PRO A 262 -5.93 -42.46 -24.04
CA PRO A 262 -5.67 -43.80 -24.48
C PRO A 262 -5.27 -43.77 -25.94
N THR A 263 -4.08 -44.26 -26.29
CA THR A 263 -3.63 -44.49 -27.64
C THR A 263 -4.65 -45.43 -28.29
N LYS A 264 -5.37 -44.94 -29.29
CA LYS A 264 -6.22 -45.82 -30.13
C LYS A 264 -5.30 -46.82 -30.82
N ALA A 265 -5.51 -48.12 -30.49
CA ALA A 265 -4.96 -49.21 -31.26
C ALA A 265 -5.68 -49.36 -32.59
#